data_5783e9535c1e2fb9bd4d49130098a310
#
_entry.id   5783e9535c1e2fb9bd4d49130098a310
#
_cell.length_a   1.000
_cell.length_b   1.000
_cell.length_c   1.000
_cell.angle_alpha   90.00
_cell.angle_beta   90.00
_cell.angle_gamma   90.00
#
_symmetry.space_group_name_H-M   'P 1'
#
loop_
_entity.id
_entity.type
_entity.pdbx_description
1 polymer ?
#
loop_
_entity_poly.entity_id
_entity_poly.type
_entity_poly.pdbx_seq_one_letter_code
_entity_poly.pdbx_strand_id
1 'polypeptide(L)'
;AYWSLFSGAFGFTYGGNGVWQMDKKGEEPFLKTHANLSWDEALTLPGAEQMRHVRALMESRPFLSRLPDDGSILRSPKGEKGQRVEATFGADRTWAMVYTTSGDAFRPNLTNLRGKTFNAWWFDPRTGKVCDATGQP
;
A
#
# COMPACT_ATOMS: atom_id res chain seq x y z
N ALA A 1 4.26 -3.43 2.02
CA ALA A 1 3.01 -3.14 2.73
C ALA A 1 1.78 -3.26 1.81
N TYR A 2 1.64 -2.40 0.78
CA TYR A 2 0.44 -2.38 -0.08
C TYR A 2 0.15 -3.73 -0.73
N TRP A 3 1.10 -4.38 -1.38
CA TRP A 3 0.88 -5.70 -1.99
C TRP A 3 0.33 -6.72 -0.99
N SER A 4 0.94 -6.80 0.19
CA SER A 4 0.51 -7.76 1.23
C SER A 4 -0.94 -7.48 1.66
N LEU A 5 -1.26 -6.21 1.94
CA LEU A 5 -2.60 -5.82 2.35
C LEU A 5 -3.63 -6.06 1.24
N PHE A 6 -3.34 -5.66 0.01
CA PHE A 6 -4.25 -5.83 -1.14
C PHE A 6 -4.45 -7.32 -1.49
N SER A 7 -3.44 -8.16 -1.26
CA SER A 7 -3.55 -9.62 -1.39
C SER A 7 -4.26 -10.31 -0.22
N GLY A 8 -4.81 -9.57 0.73
CA GLY A 8 -5.65 -10.11 1.79
C GLY A 8 -4.99 -10.24 3.16
N ALA A 9 -3.73 -9.83 3.34
CA ALA A 9 -3.13 -9.82 4.66
C ALA A 9 -3.95 -8.96 5.63
N PHE A 10 -4.14 -9.46 6.85
CA PHE A 10 -4.90 -8.78 7.88
C PHE A 10 -4.19 -7.51 8.39
N GLY A 11 -2.88 -7.49 8.33
CA GLY A 11 -2.07 -6.37 8.79
C GLY A 11 -0.69 -6.38 8.17
N PHE A 12 0.10 -5.39 8.51
CA PHE A 12 1.49 -5.23 8.10
C PHE A 12 2.29 -4.61 9.24
N THR A 13 3.41 -5.23 9.59
CA THR A 13 4.36 -4.67 10.56
C THR A 13 5.54 -4.08 9.80
N TYR A 14 5.76 -2.78 9.97
CA TYR A 14 6.97 -2.12 9.48
C TYR A 14 8.09 -2.32 10.50
N GLY A 15 9.24 -2.81 10.04
CA GLY A 15 10.45 -2.93 10.84
C GLY A 15 11.58 -2.12 10.19
N GLY A 16 12.12 -1.16 10.92
CA GLY A 16 13.33 -0.45 10.53
C GLY A 16 14.56 -1.06 11.19
N ASN A 17 15.63 -1.31 10.43
CA ASN A 17 16.92 -1.65 11.02
C ASN A 17 17.36 -0.51 11.95
N GLY A 18 17.98 -0.86 13.06
CA GLY A 18 18.32 0.08 14.12
C GLY A 18 17.23 0.20 15.18
N VAL A 19 15.94 0.32 14.78
CA VAL A 19 14.84 0.52 15.72
C VAL A 19 14.63 -0.69 16.62
N TRP A 20 14.39 -1.87 16.06
CA TRP A 20 14.09 -3.07 16.85
C TRP A 20 15.31 -3.63 17.58
N GLN A 21 16.52 -3.33 17.08
CA GLN A 21 17.79 -3.67 17.75
C GLN A 21 18.14 -2.67 18.85
N MET A 22 17.51 -1.50 18.88
CA MET A 22 17.86 -0.39 19.76
C MET A 22 19.32 0.08 19.59
N ASP A 23 19.81 0.00 18.33
CA ASP A 23 21.18 0.41 18.01
C ASP A 23 21.41 1.88 18.35
N LYS A 24 22.57 2.19 18.96
CA LYS A 24 22.94 3.55 19.35
C LYS A 24 24.08 4.06 18.51
N LYS A 25 24.07 5.36 18.29
CA LYS A 25 25.14 6.03 17.56
C LYS A 25 26.48 5.89 18.29
N GLY A 26 27.50 5.41 17.57
CA GLY A 26 28.86 5.23 18.13
C GLY A 26 29.08 3.93 18.88
N GLU A 27 28.05 3.09 19.06
CA GLU A 27 28.16 1.73 19.56
C GLU A 27 28.25 0.72 18.39
N GLU A 28 28.86 -0.45 18.65
CA GLU A 28 28.86 -1.52 17.66
C GLU A 28 27.43 -2.03 17.48
N PRO A 29 26.88 -2.06 16.26
CA PRO A 29 25.49 -2.46 16.05
C PRO A 29 25.26 -3.94 16.41
N PHE A 30 24.10 -4.24 16.98
CA PHE A 30 23.73 -5.61 17.36
C PHE A 30 23.78 -6.58 16.17
N LEU A 31 23.37 -6.12 14.99
CA LEU A 31 23.51 -6.85 13.74
C LEU A 31 24.18 -5.96 12.70
N LYS A 32 25.25 -6.45 12.07
CA LYS A 32 25.88 -5.80 10.92
C LYS A 32 24.98 -5.94 9.70
N THR A 33 24.04 -5.05 9.57
CA THR A 33 23.11 -4.96 8.42
C THR A 33 23.58 -3.85 7.47
N HIS A 34 22.90 -3.72 6.34
CA HIS A 34 23.26 -2.77 5.28
C HIS A 34 23.07 -1.28 5.66
N ALA A 35 22.40 -1.01 6.76
CA ALA A 35 22.21 0.33 7.28
C ALA A 35 22.54 0.35 8.77
N ASN A 36 23.69 0.91 9.13
CA ASN A 36 24.09 1.13 10.51
C ASN A 36 23.51 2.45 11.02
N LEU A 37 22.18 2.52 11.08
CA LEU A 37 21.48 3.68 11.63
C LEU A 37 21.17 3.41 13.09
N SER A 38 21.34 4.44 13.92
CA SER A 38 20.81 4.41 15.28
C SER A 38 19.28 4.40 15.26
N TRP A 39 18.66 3.96 16.36
CA TRP A 39 17.20 3.80 16.43
C TRP A 39 16.46 5.12 16.19
N ASP A 40 16.99 6.25 16.68
CA ASP A 40 16.42 7.58 16.50
C ASP A 40 16.54 8.08 15.05
N GLU A 41 17.68 7.84 14.40
CA GLU A 41 17.86 8.11 12.96
C GLU A 41 16.90 7.25 12.13
N ALA A 42 16.73 5.97 12.47
CA ALA A 42 15.88 5.05 11.73
C ALA A 42 14.36 5.39 11.84
N LEU A 43 13.93 6.04 12.91
CA LEU A 43 12.55 6.52 13.04
C LEU A 43 12.18 7.61 12.03
N THR A 44 13.17 8.36 11.53
CA THR A 44 12.94 9.45 10.57
C THR A 44 13.02 8.99 9.11
N LEU A 45 13.23 7.70 8.85
CA LEU A 45 13.26 7.17 7.50
C LEU A 45 11.93 7.40 6.77
N PRO A 46 11.97 7.75 5.47
CA PRO A 46 10.75 7.97 4.68
C PRO A 46 9.75 6.81 4.74
N GLY A 47 10.25 5.57 4.78
CA GLY A 47 9.38 4.39 4.89
C GLY A 47 8.59 4.32 6.20
N ALA A 48 9.16 4.77 7.32
CA ALA A 48 8.48 4.84 8.61
C ALA A 48 7.33 5.87 8.55
N GLU A 49 7.63 7.06 8.06
CA GLU A 49 6.66 8.14 7.89
C GLU A 49 5.51 7.75 6.95
N GLN A 50 5.82 7.05 5.86
CA GLN A 50 4.84 6.61 4.87
C GLN A 50 3.85 5.56 5.40
N MET A 51 4.14 4.88 6.51
CA MET A 51 3.21 3.89 7.09
C MET A 51 1.90 4.53 7.55
N ARG A 52 1.88 5.78 7.96
CA ARG A 52 0.64 6.50 8.25
C ARG A 52 -0.30 6.60 7.04
N HIS A 53 0.27 6.71 5.82
CA HIS A 53 -0.52 6.78 4.59
C HIS A 53 -1.15 5.43 4.24
N VAL A 54 -0.43 4.32 4.50
CA VAL A 54 -0.98 2.96 4.39
C VAL A 54 -2.20 2.81 5.29
N ARG A 55 -2.07 3.20 6.55
CA ARG A 55 -3.15 3.13 7.54
C ARG A 55 -4.34 4.00 7.11
N ALA A 56 -4.09 5.25 6.78
CA ALA A 56 -5.14 6.18 6.34
C ALA A 56 -5.93 5.67 5.14
N LEU A 57 -5.23 5.09 4.13
CA LEU A 57 -5.90 4.51 2.97
C LEU A 57 -6.75 3.30 3.37
N MET A 58 -6.20 2.38 4.16
CA MET A 58 -6.92 1.17 4.57
C MET A 58 -8.14 1.48 5.45
N GLU A 59 -8.05 2.46 6.35
CA GLU A 59 -9.14 2.90 7.21
C GLU A 59 -10.17 3.81 6.50
N SER A 60 -9.87 4.29 5.28
CA SER A 60 -10.82 5.10 4.49
C SER A 60 -12.05 4.33 4.02
N ARG A 61 -12.04 3.01 4.12
CA ARG A 61 -13.14 2.10 3.79
C ARG A 61 -13.27 1.02 4.88
N PRO A 62 -14.43 0.34 5.00
CA PRO A 62 -14.62 -0.71 5.99
C PRO A 62 -13.58 -1.81 5.85
N PHE A 63 -12.56 -1.79 6.73
CA PHE A 63 -11.37 -2.65 6.62
C PHE A 63 -11.72 -4.14 6.79
N LEU A 64 -12.59 -4.47 7.74
CA LEU A 64 -12.94 -5.86 8.06
C LEU A 64 -13.77 -6.57 6.98
N SER A 65 -14.42 -5.79 6.10
CA SER A 65 -15.18 -6.34 4.96
C SER A 65 -14.39 -6.33 3.66
N ARG A 66 -13.11 -6.02 3.71
CA ARG A 66 -12.22 -5.99 2.56
C ARG A 66 -11.84 -7.41 2.13
N LEU A 67 -11.90 -7.66 0.83
CA LEU A 67 -11.51 -8.91 0.21
C LEU A 67 -10.38 -8.69 -0.80
N PRO A 68 -9.42 -9.62 -0.91
CA PRO A 68 -8.47 -9.61 -2.03
C PRO A 68 -9.17 -9.86 -3.35
N ASP A 69 -8.62 -9.33 -4.44
CA ASP A 69 -9.19 -9.57 -5.76
C ASP A 69 -9.03 -11.03 -6.19
N ASP A 70 -10.15 -11.60 -6.56
CA ASP A 70 -10.31 -12.96 -7.09
C ASP A 70 -10.24 -13.02 -8.64
N GLY A 71 -9.77 -11.94 -9.28
CA GLY A 71 -9.78 -11.74 -10.73
C GLY A 71 -11.04 -11.02 -11.23
N SER A 72 -11.93 -10.62 -10.32
CA SER A 72 -13.16 -9.93 -10.69
C SER A 72 -12.93 -8.45 -11.04
N ILE A 73 -11.92 -7.84 -10.45
CA ILE A 73 -11.53 -6.44 -10.70
C ILE A 73 -10.38 -6.37 -11.71
N LEU A 74 -9.33 -7.18 -11.54
CA LEU A 74 -8.19 -7.24 -12.46
C LEU A 74 -8.25 -8.53 -13.26
N ARG A 75 -8.65 -8.44 -14.54
CA ARG A 75 -8.69 -9.58 -15.46
C ARG A 75 -7.35 -9.91 -16.10
N SER A 76 -6.43 -8.98 -16.10
CA SER A 76 -5.08 -9.18 -16.66
C SER A 76 -4.18 -9.90 -15.67
N PRO A 77 -3.11 -10.58 -16.15
CA PRO A 77 -2.09 -11.08 -15.26
C PRO A 77 -1.60 -9.98 -14.32
N LYS A 78 -1.44 -10.35 -13.06
CA LYS A 78 -1.03 -9.39 -12.02
C LYS A 78 0.38 -8.82 -12.22
N GLY A 79 1.11 -9.30 -13.21
CA GLY A 79 2.51 -8.95 -13.43
C GLY A 79 3.44 -9.59 -12.39
N GLU A 80 4.73 -9.39 -12.59
CA GLU A 80 5.76 -9.92 -11.71
C GLU A 80 6.68 -8.82 -11.19
N LYS A 81 7.31 -9.07 -10.05
CA LYS A 81 8.30 -8.16 -9.43
C LYS A 81 7.76 -6.73 -9.32
N GLY A 82 8.52 -5.75 -9.80
CA GLY A 82 8.17 -4.33 -9.75
C GLY A 82 6.98 -3.90 -10.63
N GLN A 83 6.48 -4.76 -11.51
CA GLN A 83 5.32 -4.49 -12.38
C GLN A 83 4.02 -5.09 -11.84
N ARG A 84 4.07 -5.69 -10.65
CA ARG A 84 2.91 -6.35 -10.05
C ARG A 84 1.82 -5.34 -9.69
N VAL A 85 0.61 -5.62 -10.15
CA VAL A 85 -0.61 -4.88 -9.83
C VAL A 85 -1.47 -5.76 -8.92
N GLU A 86 -1.97 -5.21 -7.83
CA GLU A 86 -2.88 -5.90 -6.91
C GLU A 86 -4.14 -5.07 -6.71
N ALA A 87 -5.26 -5.75 -6.53
CA ALA A 87 -6.52 -5.11 -6.22
C ALA A 87 -7.16 -5.70 -4.96
N THR A 88 -8.01 -4.89 -4.35
CA THR A 88 -8.85 -5.28 -3.23
C THR A 88 -10.20 -4.55 -3.36
N PHE A 89 -11.26 -5.11 -2.80
CA PHE A 89 -12.59 -4.52 -2.88
C PHE A 89 -13.40 -4.81 -1.62
N GLY A 90 -14.46 -4.05 -1.39
CA GLY A 90 -15.40 -4.31 -0.32
C GLY A 90 -16.31 -5.50 -0.63
N ALA A 91 -16.61 -6.34 0.36
CA ALA A 91 -17.52 -7.48 0.20
C ALA A 91 -18.92 -7.07 -0.32
N ASP A 92 -19.34 -5.85 -0.05
CA ASP A 92 -20.57 -5.25 -0.56
C ASP A 92 -20.47 -4.79 -2.02
N ARG A 93 -19.30 -4.86 -2.63
CA ARG A 93 -19.01 -4.44 -4.01
C ARG A 93 -19.26 -2.96 -4.31
N THR A 94 -19.22 -2.08 -3.30
CA THR A 94 -19.43 -0.64 -3.50
C THR A 94 -18.14 0.13 -3.82
N TRP A 95 -16.97 -0.45 -3.57
CA TRP A 95 -15.67 0.14 -3.80
C TRP A 95 -14.62 -0.89 -4.15
N ALA A 96 -13.60 -0.44 -4.84
CA ALA A 96 -12.37 -1.20 -5.07
C ALA A 96 -11.16 -0.27 -5.02
N MET A 97 -10.00 -0.82 -4.71
CA MET A 97 -8.70 -0.16 -4.76
C MET A 97 -7.75 -0.99 -5.59
N VAL A 98 -6.93 -0.34 -6.39
CA VAL A 98 -5.88 -0.99 -7.19
C VAL A 98 -4.55 -0.35 -6.85
N TYR A 99 -3.53 -1.16 -6.59
CA TYR A 99 -2.17 -0.72 -6.33
C TYR A 99 -1.25 -1.14 -7.47
N THR A 100 -0.56 -0.17 -8.05
CA THR A 100 0.49 -0.34 -9.06
C THR A 100 1.75 0.39 -8.62
N THR A 101 2.91 -0.17 -8.91
CA THR A 101 4.22 0.44 -8.61
C THR A 101 4.88 1.03 -9.83
N SER A 102 4.58 0.53 -11.03
CA SER A 102 5.21 0.96 -12.28
C SER A 102 4.56 2.20 -12.88
N GLY A 103 3.30 2.50 -12.50
CA GLY A 103 2.51 3.54 -13.16
C GLY A 103 2.01 3.16 -14.56
N ASP A 104 2.20 1.91 -14.98
CA ASP A 104 1.69 1.41 -16.25
C ASP A 104 0.16 1.43 -16.28
N ALA A 105 -0.39 1.59 -17.47
CA ALA A 105 -1.82 1.59 -17.66
C ALA A 105 -2.41 0.20 -17.37
N PHE A 106 -3.51 0.18 -16.62
CA PHE A 106 -4.31 -1.01 -16.38
C PHE A 106 -5.79 -0.71 -16.58
N ARG A 107 -6.58 -1.75 -16.80
CA ARG A 107 -8.04 -1.62 -17.01
C ARG A 107 -8.77 -2.42 -15.96
N PRO A 108 -9.35 -1.78 -14.93
CA PRO A 108 -10.18 -2.47 -13.97
C PRO A 108 -11.53 -2.83 -14.60
N ASN A 109 -12.06 -3.99 -14.22
CA ASN A 109 -13.41 -4.38 -14.58
C ASN A 109 -14.40 -3.88 -13.53
N LEU A 110 -15.12 -2.83 -13.83
CA LEU A 110 -16.09 -2.22 -12.92
C LEU A 110 -17.47 -2.88 -12.95
N THR A 111 -17.72 -3.82 -13.88
CA THR A 111 -19.07 -4.46 -14.01
C THR A 111 -19.43 -5.31 -12.80
N ASN A 112 -18.44 -5.71 -12.00
CA ASN A 112 -18.65 -6.48 -10.77
C ASN A 112 -18.82 -5.60 -9.53
N LEU A 113 -18.75 -4.29 -9.68
CA LEU A 113 -19.08 -3.34 -8.62
C LEU A 113 -20.54 -2.92 -8.72
N ARG A 114 -21.11 -2.56 -7.57
CA ARG A 114 -22.49 -2.04 -7.50
C ARG A 114 -22.46 -0.54 -7.83
N GLY A 115 -23.17 -0.16 -8.84
CA GLY A 115 -23.33 1.23 -9.26
C GLY A 115 -23.34 1.38 -10.77
N LYS A 116 -23.85 2.52 -11.24
CA LYS A 116 -23.84 2.89 -12.68
C LYS A 116 -22.73 3.89 -12.98
N THR A 117 -22.32 4.62 -11.98
CA THR A 117 -21.27 5.65 -12.05
C THR A 117 -20.32 5.48 -10.88
N PHE A 118 -19.05 5.75 -11.10
CA PHE A 118 -18.01 5.64 -10.10
C PHE A 118 -17.15 6.91 -10.10
N ASN A 119 -16.81 7.37 -8.91
CA ASN A 119 -15.75 8.35 -8.76
C ASN A 119 -14.42 7.60 -8.61
N ALA A 120 -13.38 8.06 -9.26
CA ALA A 120 -12.06 7.48 -9.19
C ALA A 120 -11.03 8.53 -8.75
N TRP A 121 -10.06 8.10 -7.98
CA TRP A 121 -8.98 8.95 -7.47
C TRP A 121 -7.66 8.21 -7.56
N TRP A 122 -6.61 8.97 -7.76
CA TRP A 122 -5.25 8.54 -7.54
C TRP A 122 -4.81 8.90 -6.13
N PHE A 123 -4.15 7.98 -5.46
CA PHE A 123 -3.55 8.17 -4.15
C PHE A 123 -2.04 7.95 -4.26
N ASP A 124 -1.24 8.95 -3.92
CA ASP A 124 0.21 8.80 -3.86
C ASP A 124 0.63 8.20 -2.51
N PRO A 125 1.10 6.96 -2.47
CA PRO A 125 1.47 6.28 -1.23
C PRO A 125 2.67 6.90 -0.51
N ARG A 126 3.45 7.75 -1.18
CA ARG A 126 4.63 8.42 -0.62
C ARG A 126 4.26 9.70 0.12
N THR A 127 3.24 10.38 -0.32
CA THR A 127 2.86 11.70 0.21
C THR A 127 1.48 11.71 0.86
N GLY A 128 0.67 10.68 0.62
CA GLY A 128 -0.73 10.63 1.06
C GLY A 128 -1.66 11.57 0.29
N LYS A 129 -1.17 12.23 -0.74
CA LYS A 129 -1.98 13.14 -1.56
C LYS A 129 -2.96 12.37 -2.44
N VAL A 130 -4.12 12.97 -2.62
CA VAL A 130 -5.19 12.46 -3.48
C VAL A 130 -5.41 13.45 -4.61
N CYS A 131 -5.58 12.94 -5.82
CA CYS A 131 -6.07 13.72 -6.96
C CYS A 131 -7.16 12.94 -7.68
N ASP A 132 -7.96 13.62 -8.49
CA ASP A 132 -9.00 12.98 -9.28
C ASP A 132 -8.42 12.09 -10.40
N ALA A 133 -9.29 11.42 -11.15
CA ALA A 133 -8.87 10.51 -12.23
C ALA A 133 -8.09 11.22 -13.36
N THR A 134 -8.19 12.55 -13.45
CA THR A 134 -7.45 13.36 -14.44
C THR A 134 -6.09 13.84 -13.90
N GLY A 135 -5.80 13.61 -12.63
CA GLY A 135 -4.56 14.02 -11.97
C GLY A 135 -4.65 15.43 -11.33
N GLN A 136 -5.85 16.00 -11.23
CA GLN A 136 -6.04 17.29 -10.55
C GLN A 136 -6.25 17.07 -9.04
N PRO A 137 -5.69 17.94 -8.17
CA PRO A 137 -5.82 17.84 -6.70
C PRO A 137 -7.27 17.91 -6.24
#